data_1f505ce1ddc25eaf1e4680aff281c03a
#
_entry.id   1f505ce1ddc25eaf1e4680aff281c03a
#
_cell.length_a   1.000
_cell.length_b   1.000
_cell.length_c   1.000
_cell.angle_alpha   90.00
_cell.angle_beta   90.00
_cell.angle_gamma   90.00
#
_symmetry.space_group_name_H-M   'P 1'
#
loop_
_entity.id
_entity.type
_entity.pdbx_description
1 polymer ?
#
loop_
_entity_poly.entity_id
_entity_poly.type
_entity_poly.pdbx_seq_one_letter_code
_entity_poly.pdbx_strand_id
1 'polypeptide(L)'
;VVKKLLFVAALLTAGLAQADDTPPQAPTADADGFTQPLKSLKFNPGLDQREFERSTLTALNVYDPWESWNRRVYHFNYRFDEWVFLPVVNGYQAITPGFVRSGVSNFFSNLGDVPNLLNSLLQLKGKRSMEVTARLLLNTTIGVAGLWDPATKMGIPHQSEDFGQTLGFYGVPEGPYLMLPILGPSNLRDTGGLVVDYRGETQINFLNVAEVSSNHPELVALRAVDKRYTTSFRYGQTNSPFEYEKVRYVYTAARQLQINE
;
A
#
# COMPACT_ATOMS: atom_id res chain seq x y z
N VAL A 1 -23.08 6.16 -18.54
CA VAL A 1 -21.76 6.68 -18.16
C VAL A 1 -21.92 7.87 -17.22
N VAL A 2 -22.69 8.90 -17.61
CA VAL A 2 -22.90 10.13 -16.81
C VAL A 2 -23.55 9.87 -15.45
N LYS A 3 -24.53 8.94 -15.35
CA LYS A 3 -25.16 8.56 -14.06
C LYS A 3 -24.20 7.86 -13.10
N LYS A 4 -23.16 7.17 -13.61
CA LYS A 4 -22.15 6.49 -12.79
C LYS A 4 -21.08 7.45 -12.26
N LEU A 5 -20.75 8.52 -13.02
CA LEU A 5 -19.88 9.61 -12.54
C LEU A 5 -20.54 10.44 -11.42
N LEU A 6 -21.85 10.66 -11.51
CA LEU A 6 -22.59 11.38 -10.47
C LEU A 6 -22.64 10.60 -9.13
N PHE A 7 -22.55 9.28 -9.17
CA PHE A 7 -22.51 8.46 -7.94
C PHE A 7 -21.17 8.58 -7.21
N VAL A 8 -20.07 8.68 -7.94
CA VAL A 8 -18.74 8.96 -7.37
C VAL A 8 -18.67 10.38 -6.81
N ALA A 9 -19.25 11.36 -7.52
CA ALA A 9 -19.33 12.74 -7.04
C ALA A 9 -20.22 12.87 -5.79
N ALA A 10 -21.31 12.09 -5.68
CA ALA A 10 -22.20 12.09 -4.50
C ALA A 10 -21.54 11.47 -3.27
N LEU A 11 -20.65 10.50 -3.43
CA LEU A 11 -19.85 9.95 -2.33
C LEU A 11 -18.80 10.97 -1.82
N LEU A 12 -18.27 11.81 -2.72
CA LEU A 12 -17.34 12.89 -2.36
C LEU A 12 -18.02 14.03 -1.62
N THR A 13 -19.32 14.30 -1.89
CA THR A 13 -20.06 15.38 -1.20
C THR A 13 -20.64 14.99 0.14
N ALA A 14 -20.89 13.70 0.42
CA ALA A 14 -21.39 13.23 1.71
C ALA A 14 -20.31 13.26 2.82
N GLY A 15 -19.03 13.36 2.48
CA GLY A 15 -17.91 13.46 3.42
C GLY A 15 -17.59 14.88 3.91
N LEU A 16 -18.26 15.92 3.38
CA LEU A 16 -18.02 17.32 3.75
C LEU A 16 -18.88 17.80 4.93
N ALA A 17 -19.57 16.91 5.66
CA ALA A 17 -20.26 17.24 6.88
C ALA A 17 -19.25 17.33 8.04
N GLN A 18 -18.79 18.56 8.28
CA GLN A 18 -18.16 19.06 9.53
C GLN A 18 -17.15 18.09 10.20
N ALA A 19 -15.97 17.99 9.61
CA ALA A 19 -14.78 17.78 10.40
C ALA A 19 -14.46 19.11 11.11
N ASP A 20 -14.30 19.05 12.42
CA ASP A 20 -13.79 20.16 13.24
C ASP A 20 -12.47 20.63 12.60
N ASP A 21 -12.41 21.89 12.19
CA ASP A 21 -11.32 22.50 11.38
C ASP A 21 -9.98 22.67 12.15
N THR A 22 -9.78 21.91 13.21
CA THR A 22 -8.45 21.76 13.78
C THR A 22 -7.73 20.62 13.07
N PRO A 23 -6.82 20.92 12.12
CA PRO A 23 -5.88 19.90 11.66
C PRO A 23 -5.19 19.32 12.89
N PRO A 24 -4.96 17.99 12.97
CA PRO A 24 -4.15 17.44 14.04
C PRO A 24 -2.86 18.25 14.04
N GLN A 25 -2.65 19.06 15.08
CA GLN A 25 -1.47 19.89 15.20
C GLN A 25 -0.30 18.93 15.08
N ALA A 26 0.46 19.08 13.99
CA ALA A 26 1.76 18.46 13.89
C ALA A 26 2.47 18.77 15.22
N PRO A 27 3.08 17.78 15.88
CA PRO A 27 3.72 17.99 17.16
C PRO A 27 4.67 19.18 16.99
N THR A 28 4.36 20.27 17.68
CA THR A 28 5.15 21.50 17.63
C THR A 28 6.57 21.14 18.05
N ALA A 29 7.51 21.33 17.13
CA ALA A 29 8.91 21.26 17.49
C ALA A 29 9.17 22.27 18.62
N ASP A 30 9.77 21.81 19.71
CA ASP A 30 10.21 22.74 20.75
C ASP A 30 11.45 23.53 20.31
N ALA A 31 11.90 24.45 21.16
CA ALA A 31 13.03 25.35 20.86
C ALA A 31 14.30 24.60 20.41
N ASP A 32 14.43 23.31 20.71
CA ASP A 32 15.58 22.47 20.35
C ASP A 32 15.36 21.66 19.06
N GLY A 33 14.22 21.84 18.38
CA GLY A 33 13.89 21.15 17.13
C GLY A 33 13.36 19.72 17.32
N PHE A 34 13.15 19.27 18.55
CA PHE A 34 12.62 17.95 18.84
C PHE A 34 11.11 17.98 19.08
N THR A 35 10.42 16.95 18.66
CA THR A 35 9.00 16.75 18.95
C THR A 35 8.79 16.27 20.40
N GLN A 36 7.67 16.62 21.02
CA GLN A 36 7.36 16.19 22.40
C GLN A 36 7.51 14.69 22.67
N PRO A 37 7.15 13.79 21.74
CA PRO A 37 7.40 12.34 21.92
C PRO A 37 8.88 12.01 22.18
N LEU A 38 9.81 12.71 21.58
CA LEU A 38 11.24 12.52 21.81
C LEU A 38 11.71 13.07 23.16
N LYS A 39 11.07 14.13 23.69
CA LYS A 39 11.33 14.63 25.04
C LYS A 39 10.92 13.65 26.16
N SER A 40 9.89 12.84 25.91
CA SER A 40 9.46 11.83 26.88
C SER A 40 10.38 10.60 26.90
N LEU A 41 11.23 10.44 25.90
CA LEU A 41 12.22 9.37 25.82
C LEU A 41 13.42 9.71 26.69
N LYS A 42 13.35 9.42 27.98
CA LYS A 42 14.49 9.49 28.87
C LYS A 42 15.40 8.29 28.60
N PHE A 43 16.57 8.56 28.02
CA PHE A 43 17.61 7.54 27.91
C PHE A 43 18.03 7.12 29.31
N ASN A 44 17.72 5.89 29.69
CA ASN A 44 18.16 5.26 30.90
C ASN A 44 19.08 4.10 30.52
N PRO A 45 20.39 4.20 30.73
CA PRO A 45 21.35 3.15 30.35
C PRO A 45 21.14 1.81 31.07
N GLY A 46 20.29 1.78 32.12
CA GLY A 46 19.91 0.56 32.81
C GLY A 46 18.65 -0.11 32.29
N LEU A 47 17.97 0.48 31.29
CA LEU A 47 16.80 -0.15 30.67
C LEU A 47 17.25 -1.27 29.72
N ASP A 48 16.64 -2.44 29.89
CA ASP A 48 16.74 -3.51 28.89
C ASP A 48 16.27 -2.97 27.52
N GLN A 49 16.91 -3.43 26.46
CA GLN A 49 16.59 -3.06 25.07
C GLN A 49 15.08 -3.19 24.80
N ARG A 50 14.41 -4.17 25.40
CA ARG A 50 12.96 -4.38 25.25
C ARG A 50 12.12 -3.28 25.89
N GLU A 51 12.51 -2.78 27.04
CA GLU A 51 11.80 -1.68 27.73
C GLU A 51 12.00 -0.37 26.97
N PHE A 52 13.18 -0.14 26.41
CA PHE A 52 13.46 1.00 25.53
C PHE A 52 12.63 0.93 24.25
N GLU A 53 12.59 -0.22 23.56
CA GLU A 53 11.75 -0.41 22.38
C GLU A 53 10.28 -0.20 22.70
N ARG A 54 9.79 -0.76 23.82
CA ARG A 54 8.40 -0.59 24.25
C ARG A 54 8.03 0.85 24.53
N SER A 55 8.89 1.59 25.23
CA SER A 55 8.65 3.00 25.53
C SER A 55 8.62 3.87 24.26
N THR A 56 9.52 3.60 23.31
CA THR A 56 9.58 4.27 22.01
C THR A 56 8.29 4.02 21.21
N LEU A 57 7.82 2.79 21.14
CA LEU A 57 6.61 2.41 20.39
C LEU A 57 5.33 2.91 21.06
N THR A 58 5.31 3.05 22.38
CA THR A 58 4.20 3.67 23.11
C THR A 58 4.13 5.17 22.83
N ALA A 59 5.29 5.82 22.67
CA ALA A 59 5.36 7.24 22.31
C ALA A 59 4.92 7.51 20.85
N LEU A 60 5.05 6.52 19.96
CA LEU A 60 4.65 6.60 18.54
C LEU A 60 3.21 6.09 18.30
N ASN A 61 2.31 6.36 19.21
CA ASN A 61 0.97 5.78 19.28
C ASN A 61 0.16 5.93 17.97
N VAL A 62 -0.22 4.78 17.39
CA VAL A 62 -1.17 4.68 16.26
C VAL A 62 -2.53 4.22 16.79
N TYR A 63 -3.59 4.87 16.37
CA TYR A 63 -4.96 4.54 16.79
C TYR A 63 -5.38 3.16 16.30
N ASP A 64 -5.47 2.20 17.20
CA ASP A 64 -5.80 0.80 16.94
C ASP A 64 -6.80 0.25 17.98
N PRO A 65 -8.09 0.57 17.84
CA PRO A 65 -9.12 0.09 18.76
C PRO A 65 -9.40 -1.41 18.63
N TRP A 66 -8.96 -2.03 17.53
CA TRP A 66 -9.13 -3.46 17.25
C TRP A 66 -7.84 -4.27 17.41
N GLU A 67 -6.91 -3.79 18.22
CA GLU A 67 -5.59 -4.40 18.40
C GLU A 67 -5.64 -5.91 18.64
N SER A 68 -6.56 -6.38 19.51
CA SER A 68 -6.69 -7.81 19.80
C SER A 68 -7.06 -8.64 18.57
N TRP A 69 -7.89 -8.10 17.68
CA TRP A 69 -8.21 -8.71 16.39
C TRP A 69 -7.05 -8.62 15.44
N ASN A 70 -6.49 -7.45 15.27
CA ASN A 70 -5.40 -7.17 14.36
C ASN A 70 -4.16 -8.03 14.67
N ARG A 71 -3.83 -8.26 15.93
CA ARG A 71 -2.75 -9.18 16.34
C ARG A 71 -3.03 -10.62 15.96
N ARG A 72 -4.29 -11.10 16.07
CA ARG A 72 -4.65 -12.45 15.62
C ARG A 72 -4.48 -12.61 14.13
N VAL A 73 -4.94 -11.62 13.36
CA VAL A 73 -4.78 -11.60 11.89
C VAL A 73 -3.30 -11.49 11.50
N TYR A 74 -2.51 -10.70 12.24
CA TYR A 74 -1.07 -10.62 12.04
C TYR A 74 -0.39 -11.99 12.21
N HIS A 75 -0.71 -12.71 13.27
CA HIS A 75 -0.18 -14.07 13.50
C HIS A 75 -0.66 -15.07 12.43
N PHE A 76 -1.91 -14.94 11.99
CA PHE A 76 -2.42 -15.72 10.86
C PHE A 76 -1.60 -15.44 9.60
N ASN A 77 -1.42 -14.16 9.25
CA ASN A 77 -0.66 -13.75 8.07
C ASN A 77 0.80 -14.23 8.14
N TYR A 78 1.43 -14.13 9.32
CA TYR A 78 2.78 -14.66 9.55
C TYR A 78 2.86 -16.15 9.22
N ARG A 79 1.97 -16.97 9.81
CA ARG A 79 1.97 -18.43 9.57
C ARG A 79 1.60 -18.78 8.13
N PHE A 80 0.64 -18.07 7.56
CA PHE A 80 0.24 -18.27 6.18
C PHE A 80 1.39 -17.94 5.20
N ASP A 81 2.12 -16.87 5.49
CA ASP A 81 3.29 -16.51 4.72
C ASP A 81 4.38 -17.59 4.81
N GLU A 82 4.71 -18.02 6.02
CA GLU A 82 5.76 -19.00 6.28
C GLU A 82 5.43 -20.38 5.69
N TRP A 83 4.19 -20.83 5.81
CA TRP A 83 3.82 -22.21 5.45
C TRP A 83 3.25 -22.35 4.04
N VAL A 84 2.71 -21.28 3.46
CA VAL A 84 2.08 -21.31 2.16
C VAL A 84 2.81 -20.43 1.16
N PHE A 85 2.90 -19.11 1.38
CA PHE A 85 3.47 -18.21 0.38
C PHE A 85 4.96 -18.44 0.14
N LEU A 86 5.78 -18.50 1.19
CA LEU A 86 7.22 -18.64 1.01
C LEU A 86 7.63 -19.96 0.33
N PRO A 87 7.07 -21.13 0.69
CA PRO A 87 7.32 -22.36 -0.07
C PRO A 87 6.92 -22.25 -1.54
N VAL A 88 5.76 -21.67 -1.84
CA VAL A 88 5.30 -21.48 -3.24
C VAL A 88 6.22 -20.52 -3.98
N VAL A 89 6.60 -19.39 -3.38
CA VAL A 89 7.52 -18.41 -3.98
C VAL A 89 8.90 -19.05 -4.21
N ASN A 90 9.41 -19.83 -3.27
CA ASN A 90 10.68 -20.54 -3.42
C ASN A 90 10.60 -21.56 -4.57
N GLY A 91 9.50 -22.31 -4.68
CA GLY A 91 9.23 -23.20 -5.80
C GLY A 91 9.20 -22.45 -7.13
N TYR A 92 8.44 -21.33 -7.17
CA TYR A 92 8.39 -20.45 -8.34
C TYR A 92 9.77 -19.94 -8.75
N GLN A 93 10.61 -19.53 -7.79
CA GLN A 93 11.97 -19.09 -8.06
C GLN A 93 12.87 -20.21 -8.56
N ALA A 94 12.70 -21.43 -8.06
CA ALA A 94 13.52 -22.57 -8.43
C ALA A 94 13.27 -23.06 -9.87
N ILE A 95 11.98 -23.03 -10.31
CA ILE A 95 11.60 -23.55 -11.63
C ILE A 95 11.55 -22.46 -12.72
N THR A 96 11.46 -21.19 -12.35
CA THR A 96 11.27 -20.09 -13.31
C THR A 96 12.55 -19.27 -13.48
N PRO A 97 13.12 -19.17 -14.69
CA PRO A 97 14.29 -18.34 -14.94
C PRO A 97 14.07 -16.87 -14.61
N GLY A 98 15.13 -16.17 -14.18
CA GLY A 98 15.04 -14.78 -13.72
C GLY A 98 14.42 -13.82 -14.74
N PHE A 99 14.76 -13.95 -16.02
CA PHE A 99 14.19 -13.09 -17.07
C PHE A 99 12.67 -13.28 -17.24
N VAL A 100 12.16 -14.51 -17.05
CA VAL A 100 10.72 -14.81 -17.10
C VAL A 100 10.01 -14.18 -15.90
N ARG A 101 10.58 -14.32 -14.69
CA ARG A 101 10.04 -13.69 -13.49
C ARG A 101 9.99 -12.16 -13.64
N SER A 102 11.06 -11.56 -14.16
CA SER A 102 11.06 -10.11 -14.44
C SER A 102 9.96 -9.73 -15.44
N GLY A 103 9.76 -10.54 -16.49
CA GLY A 103 8.68 -10.33 -17.45
C GLY A 103 7.29 -10.39 -16.80
N VAL A 104 7.05 -11.39 -15.94
CA VAL A 104 5.78 -11.52 -15.18
C VAL A 104 5.57 -10.33 -14.28
N SER A 105 6.59 -9.93 -13.51
CA SER A 105 6.51 -8.76 -12.61
C SER A 105 6.25 -7.45 -13.38
N ASN A 106 6.95 -7.24 -14.50
CA ASN A 106 6.73 -6.07 -15.35
C ASN A 106 5.32 -6.03 -15.94
N PHE A 107 4.80 -7.18 -16.38
CA PHE A 107 3.45 -7.31 -16.92
C PHE A 107 2.40 -6.91 -15.87
N PHE A 108 2.47 -7.45 -14.65
CA PHE A 108 1.54 -7.08 -13.58
C PHE A 108 1.72 -5.64 -13.12
N SER A 109 2.95 -5.11 -13.11
CA SER A 109 3.22 -3.69 -12.84
C SER A 109 2.57 -2.78 -13.89
N ASN A 110 2.69 -3.13 -15.17
CA ASN A 110 2.06 -2.38 -16.27
C ASN A 110 0.52 -2.38 -16.18
N LEU A 111 -0.08 -3.51 -15.77
CA LEU A 111 -1.53 -3.55 -15.49
C LEU A 111 -1.88 -2.66 -14.30
N GLY A 112 -1.04 -2.61 -13.27
CA GLY A 112 -1.19 -1.72 -12.10
C GLY A 112 -1.06 -0.24 -12.44
N ASP A 113 -0.41 0.13 -13.55
CA ASP A 113 -0.32 1.52 -13.98
C ASP A 113 -1.66 2.10 -14.45
N VAL A 114 -2.67 1.27 -14.77
CA VAL A 114 -4.02 1.74 -15.14
C VAL A 114 -4.75 2.36 -13.93
N PRO A 115 -4.95 1.68 -12.79
CA PRO A 115 -5.49 2.32 -11.60
C PRO A 115 -4.60 3.45 -11.06
N ASN A 116 -3.25 3.35 -11.17
CA ASN A 116 -2.34 4.44 -10.83
C ASN A 116 -2.63 5.72 -11.62
N LEU A 117 -2.84 5.61 -12.94
CA LEU A 117 -3.19 6.75 -13.79
C LEU A 117 -4.50 7.39 -13.35
N LEU A 118 -5.52 6.59 -13.10
CA LEU A 118 -6.81 7.10 -12.64
C LEU A 118 -6.71 7.85 -11.33
N ASN A 119 -6.03 7.27 -10.36
CA ASN A 119 -5.83 7.90 -9.06
C ASN A 119 -4.98 9.16 -9.16
N SER A 120 -3.93 9.17 -9.99
CA SER A 120 -3.13 10.37 -10.26
C SER A 120 -3.95 11.50 -10.89
N LEU A 121 -4.85 11.16 -11.82
CA LEU A 121 -5.76 12.13 -12.43
C LEU A 121 -6.80 12.66 -11.43
N LEU A 122 -7.36 11.78 -10.60
CA LEU A 122 -8.29 12.17 -9.53
C LEU A 122 -7.62 13.07 -8.48
N GLN A 123 -6.35 12.89 -8.21
CA GLN A 123 -5.56 13.73 -7.30
C GLN A 123 -5.02 15.01 -7.97
N LEU A 124 -5.35 15.24 -9.25
CA LEU A 124 -4.87 16.39 -10.04
C LEU A 124 -3.33 16.50 -10.10
N LYS A 125 -2.62 15.40 -9.92
CA LYS A 125 -1.16 15.28 -10.00
C LYS A 125 -0.73 15.21 -11.47
N GLY A 126 -0.74 16.36 -12.19
CA GLY A 126 -0.52 16.41 -13.65
C GLY A 126 0.80 15.80 -14.10
N LYS A 127 1.93 16.09 -13.41
CA LYS A 127 3.24 15.51 -13.73
C LYS A 127 3.19 13.98 -13.62
N ARG A 128 2.68 13.46 -12.50
CA ARG A 128 2.56 12.02 -12.24
C ARG A 128 1.66 11.33 -13.27
N SER A 129 0.52 11.94 -13.60
CA SER A 129 -0.38 11.43 -14.65
C SER A 129 0.32 11.31 -16.01
N MET A 130 1.16 12.29 -16.37
CA MET A 130 1.96 12.23 -17.60
C MET A 130 3.02 11.13 -17.55
N GLU A 131 3.71 10.98 -16.43
CA GLU A 131 4.71 9.92 -16.23
C GLU A 131 4.09 8.52 -16.33
N VAL A 132 2.95 8.29 -15.66
CA VAL A 132 2.24 7.01 -15.73
C VAL A 132 1.69 6.73 -17.12
N THR A 133 1.17 7.76 -17.82
CA THR A 133 0.73 7.64 -19.23
C THR A 133 1.91 7.23 -20.12
N ALA A 134 3.06 7.90 -19.97
CA ALA A 134 4.26 7.56 -20.73
C ALA A 134 4.73 6.12 -20.45
N ARG A 135 4.69 5.68 -19.18
CA ARG A 135 4.99 4.29 -18.80
C ARG A 135 4.07 3.30 -19.51
N LEU A 136 2.74 3.51 -19.41
CA LEU A 136 1.75 2.65 -20.07
C LEU A 136 2.01 2.54 -21.57
N LEU A 137 2.25 3.65 -22.25
CA LEU A 137 2.52 3.66 -23.69
C LEU A 137 3.84 2.93 -24.02
N LEU A 138 4.94 3.28 -23.36
CA LEU A 138 6.25 2.72 -23.61
C LEU A 138 6.29 1.21 -23.28
N ASN A 139 5.76 0.82 -22.13
CA ASN A 139 5.79 -0.56 -21.68
C ASN A 139 4.81 -1.44 -22.45
N THR A 140 3.66 -0.90 -22.88
CA THR A 140 2.70 -1.68 -23.71
C THR A 140 3.19 -1.83 -25.15
N THR A 141 3.82 -0.81 -25.74
CA THR A 141 4.28 -0.84 -27.14
C THR A 141 5.70 -1.43 -27.27
N ILE A 142 6.71 -0.71 -26.79
CA ILE A 142 8.12 -1.13 -26.87
C ILE A 142 8.40 -2.29 -25.91
N GLY A 143 7.74 -2.30 -24.74
CA GLY A 143 7.87 -3.35 -23.72
C GLY A 143 7.06 -4.62 -24.01
N VAL A 144 6.48 -4.76 -25.22
CA VAL A 144 5.72 -5.94 -25.65
C VAL A 144 4.64 -6.32 -24.63
N ALA A 145 3.58 -5.50 -24.58
CA ALA A 145 2.47 -5.65 -23.64
C ALA A 145 2.88 -5.63 -22.14
N GLY A 146 3.97 -4.94 -21.81
CA GLY A 146 4.45 -4.80 -20.45
C GLY A 146 5.41 -5.89 -19.95
N LEU A 147 5.80 -6.85 -20.78
CA LEU A 147 6.79 -7.88 -20.40
C LEU A 147 8.19 -7.31 -20.14
N TRP A 148 8.48 -6.16 -20.73
CA TRP A 148 9.69 -5.41 -20.50
C TRP A 148 9.35 -4.00 -20.02
N ASP A 149 10.22 -3.41 -19.19
CA ASP A 149 10.05 -2.05 -18.64
C ASP A 149 11.10 -1.08 -19.18
N PRO A 150 10.98 -0.60 -20.44
CA PRO A 150 11.83 0.44 -20.97
C PRO A 150 11.63 1.79 -20.26
N ALA A 151 10.45 2.08 -19.74
CA ALA A 151 10.15 3.34 -19.08
C ALA A 151 11.06 3.59 -17.86
N THR A 152 11.24 2.59 -17.00
CA THR A 152 12.15 2.69 -15.86
C THR A 152 13.59 2.92 -16.31
N LYS A 153 14.04 2.28 -17.42
CA LYS A 153 15.37 2.50 -17.98
C LYS A 153 15.56 3.91 -18.57
N MET A 154 14.47 4.54 -18.97
CA MET A 154 14.44 5.92 -19.46
C MET A 154 14.31 6.96 -18.33
N GLY A 155 14.36 6.54 -17.05
CA GLY A 155 14.29 7.44 -15.90
C GLY A 155 12.87 7.75 -15.44
N ILE A 156 11.85 6.98 -15.86
CA ILE A 156 10.46 7.11 -15.42
C ILE A 156 10.14 5.92 -14.49
N PRO A 157 10.44 6.02 -13.18
CA PRO A 157 10.24 4.91 -12.25
C PRO A 157 8.76 4.64 -12.01
N HIS A 158 8.44 3.39 -11.65
CA HIS A 158 7.09 3.03 -11.22
C HIS A 158 6.75 3.71 -9.88
N GLN A 159 5.58 4.33 -9.82
CA GLN A 159 5.01 4.94 -8.61
C GLN A 159 3.60 4.41 -8.42
N SER A 160 3.25 4.05 -7.19
CA SER A 160 1.94 3.46 -6.89
C SER A 160 1.00 4.51 -6.31
N GLU A 161 -0.14 4.69 -6.95
CA GLU A 161 -1.26 5.49 -6.47
C GLU A 161 -2.49 4.59 -6.32
N ASP A 162 -3.23 4.77 -5.26
CA ASP A 162 -4.47 4.04 -4.99
C ASP A 162 -5.59 4.97 -4.51
N PHE A 163 -6.81 4.47 -4.46
CA PHE A 163 -7.95 5.28 -4.08
C PHE A 163 -7.94 5.67 -2.59
N GLY A 164 -7.27 4.90 -1.73
CA GLY A 164 -7.04 5.28 -0.33
C GLY A 164 -6.17 6.56 -0.23
N GLN A 165 -5.12 6.68 -1.07
CA GLN A 165 -4.32 7.90 -1.20
C GLN A 165 -5.16 9.04 -1.77
N THR A 166 -5.99 8.77 -2.78
CA THR A 166 -6.92 9.76 -3.35
C THR A 166 -7.85 10.32 -2.28
N LEU A 167 -8.45 9.46 -1.45
CA LEU A 167 -9.28 9.90 -0.33
C LEU A 167 -8.48 10.72 0.69
N GLY A 168 -7.26 10.30 1.01
CA GLY A 168 -6.36 11.03 1.90
C GLY A 168 -5.98 12.41 1.35
N PHE A 169 -5.71 12.53 0.07
CA PHE A 169 -5.45 13.80 -0.62
C PHE A 169 -6.62 14.78 -0.46
N TYR A 170 -7.86 14.30 -0.47
CA TYR A 170 -9.05 15.11 -0.22
C TYR A 170 -9.40 15.28 1.27
N GLY A 171 -8.49 14.92 2.18
CA GLY A 171 -8.65 15.15 3.61
C GLY A 171 -9.50 14.11 4.34
N VAL A 172 -9.83 12.98 3.73
CA VAL A 172 -10.51 11.89 4.44
C VAL A 172 -9.55 11.27 5.46
N PRO A 173 -9.89 11.25 6.76
CA PRO A 173 -9.02 10.70 7.80
C PRO A 173 -8.81 9.19 7.58
N GLU A 174 -7.64 8.70 8.00
CA GLU A 174 -7.27 7.28 7.85
C GLU A 174 -8.18 6.33 8.65
N GLY A 175 -8.75 6.83 9.75
CA GLY A 175 -9.55 6.01 10.67
C GLY A 175 -8.72 4.98 11.44
N PRO A 176 -9.38 3.98 12.05
CA PRO A 176 -8.71 2.93 12.78
C PRO A 176 -7.77 2.09 11.91
N TYR A 177 -6.65 1.67 12.50
CA TYR A 177 -5.77 0.69 11.88
C TYR A 177 -6.47 -0.67 11.73
N LEU A 178 -6.22 -1.34 10.62
CA LEU A 178 -6.73 -2.66 10.28
C LEU A 178 -5.62 -3.57 9.78
N MET A 179 -5.59 -4.80 10.26
CA MET A 179 -4.79 -5.87 9.68
C MET A 179 -5.71 -6.76 8.86
N LEU A 180 -5.52 -6.75 7.53
CA LEU A 180 -6.34 -7.56 6.63
C LEU A 180 -5.73 -8.95 6.46
N PRO A 181 -6.56 -10.02 6.48
CA PRO A 181 -6.08 -11.37 6.18
C PRO A 181 -5.42 -11.42 4.79
N ILE A 182 -4.23 -12.00 4.73
CA ILE A 182 -3.40 -12.16 3.53
C ILE A 182 -2.87 -10.83 2.96
N LEU A 183 -3.69 -9.77 2.95
CA LEU A 183 -3.34 -8.48 2.35
C LEU A 183 -2.41 -7.63 3.23
N GLY A 184 -2.36 -7.91 4.54
CA GLY A 184 -1.45 -7.22 5.46
C GLY A 184 -2.00 -5.92 6.07
N PRO A 185 -1.11 -4.96 6.44
CA PRO A 185 -1.50 -3.74 7.12
C PRO A 185 -2.34 -2.81 6.24
N SER A 186 -3.34 -2.18 6.85
CA SER A 186 -4.28 -1.23 6.24
C SER A 186 -4.85 -0.30 7.31
N ASN A 187 -5.77 0.56 6.92
CA ASN A 187 -6.66 1.33 7.78
C ASN A 187 -8.07 1.36 7.17
N LEU A 188 -9.02 1.95 7.86
CA LEU A 188 -10.41 1.94 7.40
C LEU A 188 -10.59 2.65 6.04
N ARG A 189 -9.95 3.82 5.86
CA ARG A 189 -9.97 4.57 4.59
C ARG A 189 -9.37 3.75 3.45
N ASP A 190 -8.17 3.21 3.65
CA ASP A 190 -7.43 2.50 2.62
C ASP A 190 -8.10 1.16 2.28
N THR A 191 -8.72 0.49 3.26
CA THR A 191 -9.54 -0.70 3.03
C THR A 191 -10.76 -0.39 2.16
N GLY A 192 -11.42 0.76 2.42
CA GLY A 192 -12.49 1.26 1.55
C GLY A 192 -11.99 1.58 0.14
N GLY A 193 -10.82 2.23 0.05
CA GLY A 193 -10.14 2.55 -1.21
C GLY A 193 -9.84 1.30 -2.04
N LEU A 194 -9.33 0.26 -1.41
CA LEU A 194 -9.02 -1.02 -2.06
C LEU A 194 -10.25 -1.66 -2.72
N VAL A 195 -11.43 -1.55 -2.11
CA VAL A 195 -12.69 -2.03 -2.70
C VAL A 195 -13.05 -1.23 -3.95
N VAL A 196 -12.83 0.09 -3.92
CA VAL A 196 -13.09 0.97 -5.08
C VAL A 196 -12.10 0.68 -6.21
N ASP A 197 -10.81 0.53 -5.91
CA ASP A 197 -9.79 0.19 -6.91
C ASP A 197 -10.09 -1.16 -7.58
N TYR A 198 -10.44 -2.17 -6.79
CA TYR A 198 -10.83 -3.48 -7.33
C TYR A 198 -12.06 -3.39 -8.26
N ARG A 199 -13.08 -2.60 -7.87
CA ARG A 199 -14.26 -2.37 -8.70
C ARG A 199 -13.92 -1.57 -9.96
N GLY A 200 -13.04 -0.56 -9.83
CA GLY A 200 -12.52 0.22 -10.95
C GLY A 200 -11.79 -0.65 -11.97
N GLU A 201 -10.87 -1.49 -11.49
CA GLU A 201 -10.11 -2.43 -12.33
C GLU A 201 -11.06 -3.36 -13.12
N THR A 202 -12.09 -3.90 -12.46
CA THR A 202 -13.08 -4.76 -13.12
C THR A 202 -13.99 -4.04 -14.12
N GLN A 203 -14.28 -2.76 -13.91
CA GLN A 203 -15.16 -1.99 -14.82
C GLN A 203 -14.43 -1.45 -16.05
N ILE A 204 -13.16 -1.04 -15.88
CA ILE A 204 -12.34 -0.54 -16.98
C ILE A 204 -11.92 -1.68 -17.90
N ASN A 205 -11.74 -2.87 -17.33
CA ASN A 205 -11.43 -4.12 -18.04
C ASN A 205 -10.33 -3.95 -19.11
N PHE A 206 -9.26 -3.23 -18.74
CA PHE A 206 -8.11 -3.00 -19.63
C PHE A 206 -7.52 -4.36 -20.07
N LEU A 207 -7.38 -4.56 -21.36
CA LEU A 207 -6.96 -5.82 -21.98
C LEU A 207 -7.83 -7.04 -21.60
N ASN A 208 -9.11 -6.83 -21.26
CA ASN A 208 -10.02 -7.91 -20.82
C ASN A 208 -9.53 -8.69 -19.58
N VAL A 209 -8.70 -8.06 -18.74
CA VAL A 209 -8.06 -8.74 -17.60
C VAL A 209 -9.10 -9.25 -16.58
N ALA A 210 -10.18 -8.52 -16.38
CA ALA A 210 -11.23 -8.96 -15.45
C ALA A 210 -11.93 -10.23 -15.92
N GLU A 211 -12.26 -10.33 -17.20
CA GLU A 211 -12.86 -11.52 -17.79
C GLU A 211 -11.87 -12.68 -17.86
N VAL A 212 -10.64 -12.41 -18.27
CA VAL A 212 -9.55 -13.41 -18.29
C VAL A 212 -9.27 -13.91 -16.88
N SER A 213 -9.20 -13.04 -15.86
CA SER A 213 -8.97 -13.45 -14.47
C SER A 213 -10.11 -14.29 -13.89
N SER A 214 -11.36 -14.03 -14.29
CA SER A 214 -12.49 -14.85 -13.85
C SER A 214 -12.48 -16.26 -14.44
N ASN A 215 -11.99 -16.38 -15.68
CA ASN A 215 -11.90 -17.65 -16.41
C ASN A 215 -10.57 -18.41 -16.13
N HIS A 216 -9.56 -17.71 -15.64
CA HIS A 216 -8.19 -18.21 -15.40
C HIS A 216 -7.73 -17.91 -13.98
N PRO A 217 -8.21 -18.62 -12.95
CA PRO A 217 -7.82 -18.41 -11.56
C PRO A 217 -6.32 -18.62 -11.32
N GLU A 218 -5.64 -19.36 -12.19
CA GLU A 218 -4.18 -19.51 -12.19
C GLU A 218 -3.43 -18.20 -12.41
N LEU A 219 -4.00 -17.25 -13.16
CA LEU A 219 -3.40 -15.91 -13.34
C LEU A 219 -3.53 -15.06 -12.07
N VAL A 220 -4.65 -15.19 -11.36
CA VAL A 220 -4.83 -14.53 -10.06
C VAL A 220 -3.83 -15.09 -9.05
N ALA A 221 -3.67 -16.42 -9.03
CA ALA A 221 -2.67 -17.07 -8.18
C ALA A 221 -1.24 -16.64 -8.56
N LEU A 222 -0.90 -16.58 -9.84
CA LEU A 222 0.41 -16.11 -10.31
C LEU A 222 0.65 -14.65 -9.90
N ARG A 223 -0.34 -13.76 -10.04
CA ARG A 223 -0.26 -12.36 -9.58
C ARG A 223 0.01 -12.27 -8.08
N ALA A 224 -0.64 -13.12 -7.27
CA ALA A 224 -0.42 -13.17 -5.83
C ALA A 224 1.00 -13.66 -5.47
N VAL A 225 1.49 -14.70 -6.16
CA VAL A 225 2.85 -15.23 -6.00
C VAL A 225 3.89 -14.19 -6.41
N ASP A 226 3.71 -13.52 -7.55
CA ASP A 226 4.59 -12.46 -8.04
C ASP A 226 4.59 -11.26 -7.08
N LYS A 227 3.43 -10.82 -6.62
CA LYS A 227 3.31 -9.75 -5.61
C LYS A 227 4.09 -10.11 -4.35
N ARG A 228 3.99 -11.37 -3.87
CA ARG A 228 4.76 -11.82 -2.70
C ARG A 228 6.24 -11.94 -2.99
N TYR A 229 6.61 -12.39 -4.18
CA TYR A 229 8.00 -12.45 -4.65
C TYR A 229 8.67 -11.07 -4.67
N THR A 230 7.97 -10.05 -5.16
CA THR A 230 8.48 -8.68 -5.27
C THR A 230 8.42 -7.90 -3.96
N THR A 231 7.65 -8.36 -2.96
CA THR A 231 7.55 -7.73 -1.65
C THR A 231 8.77 -8.08 -0.79
N SER A 232 9.56 -7.07 -0.43
CA SER A 232 10.78 -7.23 0.39
C SER A 232 10.49 -7.54 1.86
N PHE A 233 9.35 -7.10 2.39
CA PHE A 233 8.97 -7.35 3.78
C PHE A 233 8.86 -8.84 4.09
N ARG A 234 9.38 -9.24 5.26
CA ARG A 234 9.26 -10.59 5.81
C ARG A 234 8.79 -10.52 7.26
N TYR A 235 7.77 -11.31 7.58
CA TYR A 235 7.34 -11.49 8.96
C TYR A 235 8.46 -12.14 9.78
N GLY A 236 8.64 -11.72 11.03
CA GLY A 236 9.71 -12.22 11.91
C GLY A 236 11.09 -11.64 11.63
N GLN A 237 11.28 -10.81 10.61
CA GLN A 237 12.58 -10.27 10.21
C GLN A 237 13.23 -9.42 11.29
N THR A 238 12.44 -8.70 12.07
CA THR A 238 12.98 -7.82 13.13
C THR A 238 13.38 -8.56 14.38
N ASN A 239 12.98 -9.83 14.50
CA ASN A 239 13.22 -10.67 15.69
C ASN A 239 12.89 -9.96 17.02
N SER A 240 11.91 -9.07 16.99
CA SER A 240 11.48 -8.24 18.11
C SER A 240 10.08 -8.66 18.57
N PRO A 241 9.83 -8.74 19.89
CA PRO A 241 8.49 -9.01 20.40
C PRO A 241 7.49 -7.89 20.05
N PHE A 242 7.98 -6.73 19.61
CA PHE A 242 7.20 -5.56 19.22
C PHE A 242 7.09 -5.38 17.70
N GLU A 243 7.24 -6.46 16.94
CA GLU A 243 7.19 -6.38 15.47
C GLU A 243 5.85 -5.89 14.96
N TYR A 244 4.75 -6.29 15.58
CA TYR A 244 3.41 -5.82 15.24
C TYR A 244 3.30 -4.29 15.33
N GLU A 245 3.76 -3.70 16.41
CA GLU A 245 3.77 -2.24 16.64
C GLU A 245 4.64 -1.52 15.61
N LYS A 246 5.80 -2.07 15.30
CA LYS A 246 6.70 -1.53 14.28
C LYS A 246 6.04 -1.55 12.90
N VAL A 247 5.42 -2.66 12.52
CA VAL A 247 4.71 -2.79 11.24
C VAL A 247 3.56 -1.79 11.15
N ARG A 248 2.75 -1.66 12.20
CA ARG A 248 1.66 -0.70 12.29
C ARG A 248 2.16 0.73 12.10
N TYR A 249 3.19 1.12 12.81
CA TYR A 249 3.79 2.45 12.71
C TYR A 249 4.37 2.72 11.33
N VAL A 250 5.20 1.82 10.82
CA VAL A 250 5.86 1.98 9.50
C VAL A 250 4.82 2.11 8.39
N TYR A 251 3.76 1.29 8.44
CA TYR A 251 2.67 1.40 7.47
C TYR A 251 2.01 2.78 7.52
N THR A 252 1.59 3.23 8.71
CA THR A 252 0.91 4.52 8.88
C THR A 252 1.80 5.69 8.42
N ALA A 253 3.06 5.70 8.82
CA ALA A 253 4.02 6.73 8.42
C ALA A 253 4.26 6.73 6.90
N ALA A 254 4.43 5.55 6.29
CA ALA A 254 4.61 5.43 4.85
C ALA A 254 3.37 5.93 4.08
N ARG A 255 2.16 5.63 4.56
CA ARG A 255 0.92 6.11 3.94
C ARG A 255 0.79 7.63 3.99
N GLN A 256 1.13 8.25 5.10
CA GLN A 256 1.13 9.71 5.20
C GLN A 256 2.14 10.37 4.26
N LEU A 257 3.33 9.79 4.11
CA LEU A 257 4.31 10.27 3.13
C LEU A 257 3.77 10.18 1.70
N GLN A 258 3.19 9.05 1.31
CA GLN A 258 2.62 8.84 -0.02
C GLN A 258 1.49 9.82 -0.38
N ILE A 259 0.67 10.22 0.61
CA ILE A 259 -0.41 11.20 0.40
C ILE A 259 0.15 12.61 0.21
N ASN A 260 1.25 12.94 0.87
CA ASN A 260 1.86 14.28 0.85
C ASN A 260 2.81 14.50 -0.35
N GLU A 261 3.18 13.46 -1.07
CA GLU A 261 3.96 13.54 -2.30
C GLU A 261 3.08 13.97 -3.50
#